data_f9edf8929cc98ecff61bf4bb3453ca5b
#
_entry.id   f9edf8929cc98ecff61bf4bb3453ca5b
#
_cell.length_a   1.000
_cell.length_b   1.000
_cell.length_c   1.000
_cell.angle_alpha   90.00
_cell.angle_beta   90.00
_cell.angle_gamma   90.00
#
_symmetry.space_group_name_H-M   'P 1'
#
loop_
_entity.id
_entity.type
_entity.pdbx_description
1 polymer ?
#
loop_
_entity_poly.entity_id
_entity_poly.type
_entity_poly.pdbx_seq_one_letter_code
_entity_poly.pdbx_strand_id
1 'polypeptide(L)'
;DLWRECDEAVLLYQVPHAASQTMTAAISRCFDAVEPDGAPHALTHFGGELVAGSRARLTDFMSLCRDYFKELQAKGITPREGDEAVWCGAAYRSLLAGKPVRAANAYIFRYWLGGHFYYVSTNYTLDPVCILHLPGAAKDRQLKLIYNGYARRGVFPPLNKIYRLCGLPAAHPPLLRTVWTRLLAKL
;
A
#
# COMPACT_ATOMS: atom_id res chain seq x y z
N ASP A 1 1.83 -12.34 -11.45
CA ASP A 1 1.49 -11.36 -12.51
C ASP A 1 0.33 -10.48 -12.02
N LEU A 2 0.60 -9.18 -11.87
CA LEU A 2 -0.38 -8.20 -11.37
C LEU A 2 -1.71 -8.23 -12.17
N TRP A 3 -1.62 -8.30 -13.49
CA TRP A 3 -2.81 -8.24 -14.34
C TRP A 3 -3.72 -9.45 -14.15
N ARG A 4 -3.13 -10.63 -14.04
CA ARG A 4 -3.90 -11.86 -13.77
C ARG A 4 -4.60 -11.77 -12.41
N GLU A 5 -3.91 -11.29 -11.38
CA GLU A 5 -4.52 -11.13 -10.07
C GLU A 5 -5.64 -10.08 -10.06
N CYS A 6 -5.55 -9.03 -10.87
CA CYS A 6 -6.62 -8.06 -11.06
C CYS A 6 -7.92 -8.67 -11.64
N ASP A 7 -7.80 -9.73 -12.44
CA ASP A 7 -8.96 -10.47 -12.94
C ASP A 7 -9.59 -11.37 -11.87
N GLU A 8 -8.78 -11.79 -10.89
CA GLU A 8 -9.23 -12.70 -9.84
C GLU A 8 -9.75 -12.00 -8.59
N ALA A 9 -9.22 -10.82 -8.25
CA ALA A 9 -9.51 -10.11 -7.00
C ALA A 9 -9.45 -8.58 -7.15
N VAL A 10 -9.99 -7.88 -6.15
CA VAL A 10 -9.61 -6.50 -5.88
C VAL A 10 -8.30 -6.52 -5.08
N LEU A 11 -7.32 -5.77 -5.53
CA LEU A 11 -6.01 -5.68 -4.89
C LEU A 11 -5.89 -4.34 -4.15
N LEU A 12 -5.55 -4.39 -2.88
CA LEU A 12 -5.36 -3.23 -2.02
C LEU A 12 -3.99 -3.29 -1.35
N TYR A 13 -3.37 -2.14 -1.10
CA TYR A 13 -2.16 -2.11 -0.29
C TYR A 13 -2.50 -2.38 1.18
N GLN A 14 -1.97 -3.46 1.75
CA GLN A 14 -2.16 -3.80 3.15
C GLN A 14 -1.09 -3.13 4.01
N VAL A 15 -1.51 -2.27 4.92
CA VAL A 15 -0.61 -1.65 5.90
C VAL A 15 -0.27 -2.66 6.99
N PRO A 16 1.02 -2.88 7.30
CA PRO A 16 1.42 -3.80 8.37
C PRO A 16 0.83 -3.41 9.72
N HIS A 17 0.39 -4.41 10.49
CA HIS A 17 -0.33 -4.20 11.76
C HIS A 17 0.44 -3.31 12.75
N ALA A 18 1.75 -3.50 12.90
CA ALA A 18 2.58 -2.71 13.82
C ALA A 18 2.52 -1.19 13.56
N ALA A 19 2.23 -0.79 12.32
CA ALA A 19 2.14 0.61 11.95
C ALA A 19 0.71 1.14 11.87
N SER A 20 -0.27 0.27 12.02
CA SER A 20 -1.68 0.61 11.78
C SER A 20 -2.57 0.51 13.01
N GLN A 21 -2.03 0.23 14.21
CA GLN A 21 -2.85 -0.05 15.41
C GLN A 21 -3.90 1.03 15.69
N THR A 22 -3.51 2.31 15.69
CA THR A 22 -4.45 3.41 15.93
C THR A 22 -5.49 3.53 14.83
N MET A 23 -5.07 3.40 13.58
CA MET A 23 -5.95 3.45 12.41
C MET A 23 -6.91 2.27 12.39
N THR A 24 -6.43 1.06 12.69
CA THR A 24 -7.28 -0.13 12.74
C THR A 24 -8.39 0.03 13.78
N ALA A 25 -8.09 0.59 14.95
CA ALA A 25 -9.09 0.87 15.96
C ALA A 25 -10.14 1.90 15.50
N ALA A 26 -9.72 2.92 14.78
CA ALA A 26 -10.62 3.93 14.22
C ALA A 26 -11.51 3.35 13.09
N ILE A 27 -10.93 2.55 12.21
CA ILE A 27 -11.65 1.85 11.15
C ILE A 27 -12.68 0.88 11.74
N SER A 28 -12.31 0.13 12.79
CA SER A 28 -13.25 -0.76 13.49
C SER A 28 -14.42 -0.01 14.06
N ARG A 29 -14.19 1.14 14.73
CA ARG A 29 -15.31 1.96 15.25
C ARG A 29 -16.28 2.43 14.16
N CYS A 30 -15.78 2.80 12.99
CA CYS A 30 -16.63 3.15 11.86
C CYS A 30 -17.43 1.93 11.37
N PHE A 31 -16.79 0.78 11.29
CA PHE A 31 -17.44 -0.45 10.84
C PHE A 31 -18.52 -0.91 11.83
N ASP A 32 -18.20 -0.98 13.12
CA ASP A 32 -19.12 -1.39 14.18
C ASP A 32 -20.35 -0.48 14.26
N ALA A 33 -20.19 0.79 13.96
CA ALA A 33 -21.32 1.72 13.94
C ALA A 33 -22.31 1.44 12.80
N VAL A 34 -21.86 0.87 11.68
CA VAL A 34 -22.70 0.54 10.53
C VAL A 34 -23.16 -0.91 10.59
N GLU A 35 -22.33 -1.80 11.11
CA GLU A 35 -22.57 -3.24 11.25
C GLU A 35 -22.60 -3.64 12.74
N PRO A 36 -23.58 -3.13 13.53
CA PRO A 36 -23.58 -3.34 14.99
C PRO A 36 -23.75 -4.81 15.39
N ASP A 37 -24.42 -5.60 14.55
CA ASP A 37 -24.65 -7.03 14.77
C ASP A 37 -23.61 -7.89 14.04
N GLY A 38 -22.56 -7.27 13.53
CA GLY A 38 -21.48 -7.94 12.81
C GLY A 38 -20.78 -8.98 13.66
N ALA A 39 -20.41 -10.10 13.03
CA ALA A 39 -19.57 -11.10 13.68
C ALA A 39 -18.27 -10.47 14.18
N PRO A 40 -17.64 -11.03 15.25
CA PRO A 40 -16.34 -10.59 15.71
C PRO A 40 -15.36 -10.54 14.53
N HIS A 41 -14.73 -9.42 14.33
CA HIS A 41 -13.86 -9.17 13.18
C HIS A 41 -12.60 -8.43 13.60
N ALA A 42 -11.51 -8.74 12.93
CA ALA A 42 -10.29 -7.96 12.95
C ALA A 42 -10.13 -7.31 11.58
N LEU A 43 -10.39 -6.00 11.51
CA LEU A 43 -10.24 -5.28 10.25
C LEU A 43 -8.78 -5.14 9.88
N THR A 44 -8.46 -5.50 8.66
CA THR A 44 -7.17 -5.21 8.06
C THR A 44 -7.17 -3.76 7.60
N HIS A 45 -6.12 -3.02 7.94
CA HIS A 45 -5.91 -1.67 7.42
C HIS A 45 -5.38 -1.75 5.99
N PHE A 46 -6.17 -1.28 5.05
CA PHE A 46 -5.76 -1.04 3.67
C PHE A 46 -5.53 0.45 3.46
N GLY A 47 -4.33 0.81 3.03
CA GLY A 47 -3.98 2.20 2.71
C GLY A 47 -4.46 2.61 1.33
N GLY A 48 -4.58 3.92 1.13
CA GLY A 48 -5.05 4.52 -0.13
C GLY A 48 -4.05 4.52 -1.28
N GLU A 49 -2.90 3.85 -1.14
CA GLU A 49 -1.82 3.90 -2.12
C GLU A 49 -2.11 3.18 -3.41
N LEU A 50 -2.90 2.12 -3.33
CA LEU A 50 -3.25 1.32 -4.49
C LEU A 50 -4.59 0.64 -4.30
N VAL A 51 -5.44 0.81 -5.31
CA VAL A 51 -6.61 -0.01 -5.57
C VAL A 51 -6.51 -0.47 -7.01
N ALA A 52 -6.48 -1.78 -7.24
CA ALA A 52 -6.39 -2.35 -8.57
C ALA A 52 -7.36 -3.54 -8.71
N GLY A 53 -7.76 -3.81 -9.94
CA GLY A 53 -8.68 -4.89 -10.28
C GLY A 53 -9.17 -4.74 -11.72
N SER A 54 -9.82 -5.75 -12.26
CA SER A 54 -10.51 -5.62 -13.53
C SER A 54 -11.62 -4.57 -13.43
N ARG A 55 -12.05 -4.02 -14.57
CA ARG A 55 -13.11 -3.00 -14.63
C ARG A 55 -14.37 -3.44 -13.86
N ALA A 56 -14.80 -4.68 -14.05
CA ALA A 56 -15.98 -5.19 -13.38
C ALA A 56 -15.82 -5.20 -11.85
N ARG A 57 -14.68 -5.72 -11.35
CA ARG A 57 -14.38 -5.78 -9.92
C ARG A 57 -14.27 -4.40 -9.28
N LEU A 58 -13.60 -3.48 -9.97
CA LEU A 58 -13.50 -2.10 -9.49
C LEU A 58 -14.86 -1.40 -9.46
N THR A 59 -15.70 -1.61 -10.46
CA THR A 59 -17.06 -1.04 -10.47
C THR A 59 -17.88 -1.53 -9.28
N ASP A 60 -17.87 -2.84 -9.03
CA ASP A 60 -18.54 -3.44 -7.87
C ASP A 60 -18.00 -2.90 -6.55
N PHE A 61 -16.68 -2.88 -6.42
CA PHE A 61 -16.01 -2.42 -5.21
C PHE A 61 -16.28 -0.93 -4.92
N MET A 62 -16.21 -0.08 -5.94
CA MET A 62 -16.53 1.34 -5.80
C MET A 62 -18.00 1.58 -5.45
N SER A 63 -18.89 0.72 -5.91
CA SER A 63 -20.30 0.77 -5.47
C SER A 63 -20.42 0.47 -3.98
N LEU A 64 -19.74 -0.57 -3.49
CA LEU A 64 -19.71 -0.88 -2.06
C LEU A 64 -19.10 0.26 -1.23
N CYS A 65 -18.02 0.87 -1.71
CA CYS A 65 -17.41 2.04 -1.04
C CYS A 65 -18.40 3.19 -0.93
N ARG A 66 -19.11 3.51 -2.02
CA ARG A 66 -20.11 4.57 -2.03
C ARG A 66 -21.26 4.28 -1.08
N ASP A 67 -21.76 3.05 -1.07
CA ASP A 67 -22.91 2.68 -0.25
C ASP A 67 -22.50 2.66 1.24
N TYR A 68 -21.34 2.12 1.58
CA TYR A 68 -20.78 2.17 2.91
C TYR A 68 -20.58 3.62 3.41
N PHE A 69 -20.04 4.50 2.56
CA PHE A 69 -19.88 5.92 2.90
C PHE A 69 -21.22 6.61 3.17
N LYS A 70 -22.26 6.34 2.35
CA LYS A 70 -23.60 6.88 2.59
C LYS A 70 -24.20 6.43 3.92
N GLU A 71 -23.98 5.18 4.31
CA GLU A 71 -24.44 4.66 5.60
C GLU A 71 -23.73 5.32 6.78
N LEU A 72 -22.40 5.54 6.67
CA LEU A 72 -21.67 6.33 7.65
C LEU A 72 -22.25 7.76 7.78
N GLN A 73 -22.49 8.41 6.64
CA GLN A 73 -23.09 9.75 6.64
C GLN A 73 -24.49 9.77 7.26
N ALA A 74 -25.33 8.78 6.96
CA ALA A 74 -26.68 8.67 7.52
C ALA A 74 -26.66 8.53 9.06
N LYS A 75 -25.56 8.00 9.61
CA LYS A 75 -25.31 7.91 11.06
C LYS A 75 -24.55 9.12 11.64
N GLY A 76 -24.30 10.14 10.83
CA GLY A 76 -23.56 11.34 11.24
C GLY A 76 -22.07 11.10 11.46
N ILE A 77 -21.52 10.01 10.90
CA ILE A 77 -20.12 9.65 11.05
C ILE A 77 -19.33 10.16 9.85
N THR A 78 -18.34 11.01 10.14
CA THR A 78 -17.33 11.41 9.16
C THR A 78 -16.02 10.75 9.56
N PRO A 79 -15.50 9.80 8.76
CA PRO A 79 -14.23 9.17 9.06
C PRO A 79 -13.10 10.19 9.08
N ARG A 80 -12.38 10.29 10.19
CA ARG A 80 -11.18 11.17 10.28
C ARG A 80 -10.02 10.62 9.47
N GLU A 81 -10.05 9.34 9.24
CA GLU A 81 -9.09 8.55 8.49
C GLU A 81 -9.29 8.69 6.98
N GLY A 82 -10.25 9.52 6.57
CA GLY A 82 -10.53 9.82 5.16
C GLY A 82 -11.06 8.60 4.41
N ASP A 83 -10.54 8.41 3.21
CA ASP A 83 -10.94 7.36 2.29
C ASP A 83 -10.50 5.96 2.75
N GLU A 84 -9.42 5.85 3.53
CA GLU A 84 -8.92 4.56 4.02
C GLU A 84 -9.95 3.81 4.89
N ALA A 85 -10.74 4.52 5.70
CA ALA A 85 -11.82 3.90 6.48
C ALA A 85 -12.92 3.33 5.57
N VAL A 86 -13.22 4.01 4.46
CA VAL A 86 -14.20 3.56 3.48
C VAL A 86 -13.69 2.34 2.70
N TRP A 87 -12.43 2.37 2.27
CA TRP A 87 -11.80 1.24 1.60
C TRP A 87 -11.81 -0.03 2.46
N CYS A 88 -11.44 0.13 3.75
CA CYS A 88 -11.38 -0.99 4.68
C CYS A 88 -12.76 -1.58 4.96
N GLY A 89 -13.78 -0.75 5.19
CA GLY A 89 -15.15 -1.23 5.40
C GLY A 89 -15.71 -1.95 4.17
N ALA A 90 -15.53 -1.38 2.98
CA ALA A 90 -15.97 -2.01 1.74
C ALA A 90 -15.20 -3.30 1.44
N ALA A 91 -13.89 -3.34 1.71
CA ALA A 91 -13.08 -4.55 1.56
C ALA A 91 -13.58 -5.67 2.48
N TYR A 92 -13.89 -5.35 3.72
CA TYR A 92 -14.42 -6.31 4.66
C TYR A 92 -15.79 -6.84 4.23
N ARG A 93 -16.70 -5.97 3.80
CA ARG A 93 -18.00 -6.39 3.22
C ARG A 93 -17.82 -7.28 1.99
N SER A 94 -16.86 -6.97 1.12
CA SER A 94 -16.52 -7.82 -0.02
C SER A 94 -16.12 -9.22 0.43
N LEU A 95 -15.23 -9.33 1.42
CA LEU A 95 -14.78 -10.60 1.97
C LEU A 95 -15.92 -11.39 2.60
N LEU A 96 -16.78 -10.75 3.39
CA LEU A 96 -17.97 -11.39 3.97
C LEU A 96 -18.94 -11.90 2.90
N ALA A 97 -19.05 -11.19 1.77
CA ALA A 97 -19.85 -11.62 0.63
C ALA A 97 -19.14 -12.66 -0.26
N GLY A 98 -18.00 -13.20 0.15
CA GLY A 98 -17.23 -14.17 -0.64
C GLY A 98 -16.54 -13.60 -1.87
N LYS A 99 -16.48 -12.26 -2.00
CA LYS A 99 -15.76 -11.59 -3.09
C LYS A 99 -14.30 -11.40 -2.72
N PRO A 100 -13.35 -11.86 -3.54
CA PRO A 100 -11.94 -11.87 -3.15
C PRO A 100 -11.33 -10.46 -3.13
N VAL A 101 -10.71 -10.13 -2.01
CA VAL A 101 -9.82 -8.98 -1.82
C VAL A 101 -8.46 -9.53 -1.40
N ARG A 102 -7.38 -9.07 -2.04
CA ARG A 102 -6.02 -9.54 -1.77
C ARG A 102 -5.07 -8.37 -1.51
N ALA A 103 -3.98 -8.66 -0.80
CA ALA A 103 -2.92 -7.68 -0.58
C ALA A 103 -2.07 -7.49 -1.84
N ALA A 104 -1.88 -6.23 -2.24
CA ALA A 104 -1.05 -5.84 -3.38
C ALA A 104 0.43 -5.65 -3.02
N ASN A 105 0.84 -5.99 -1.81
CA ASN A 105 2.15 -5.65 -1.25
C ASN A 105 3.34 -6.20 -2.07
N ALA A 106 3.13 -7.28 -2.83
CA ALA A 106 4.15 -7.81 -3.73
C ALA A 106 4.44 -6.88 -4.92
N TYR A 107 3.51 -6.02 -5.30
CA TYR A 107 3.59 -5.20 -6.52
C TYR A 107 3.91 -3.74 -6.25
N ILE A 108 3.73 -3.27 -5.01
CA ILE A 108 3.98 -1.89 -4.62
C ILE A 108 5.01 -1.82 -3.51
N PHE A 109 6.05 -1.03 -3.73
CA PHE A 109 6.99 -0.66 -2.69
C PHE A 109 6.62 0.71 -2.16
N ARG A 110 6.22 0.77 -0.89
CA ARG A 110 5.93 2.02 -0.18
C ARG A 110 7.15 2.46 0.61
N TYR A 111 7.71 3.59 0.24
CA TYR A 111 8.80 4.22 0.98
C TYR A 111 8.25 5.32 1.89
N TRP A 112 8.43 5.18 3.19
CA TRP A 112 8.02 6.19 4.15
C TRP A 112 9.21 7.03 4.60
N LEU A 113 9.05 8.37 4.60
CA LEU A 113 10.06 9.30 5.12
C LEU A 113 9.98 9.36 6.65
N GLY A 114 11.10 9.24 7.32
CA GLY A 114 11.16 9.37 8.76
C GLY A 114 12.01 8.33 9.47
N GLY A 115 12.87 7.64 8.73
CA GLY A 115 13.80 6.65 9.31
C GLY A 115 13.15 5.35 9.77
N HIS A 116 11.85 5.24 9.61
CA HIS A 116 11.09 4.09 10.04
C HIS A 116 10.83 3.16 8.86
N PHE A 117 11.78 2.29 8.56
CA PHE A 117 11.63 1.21 7.58
C PHE A 117 10.75 0.08 8.11
N TYR A 118 9.62 0.39 8.70
CA TYR A 118 8.72 -0.64 9.25
C TYR A 118 8.12 -1.57 8.19
N TYR A 119 8.35 -1.27 6.90
CA TYR A 119 7.62 -1.87 5.80
C TYR A 119 8.48 -2.59 4.78
N VAL A 120 9.78 -2.56 4.94
CA VAL A 120 10.66 -3.36 4.11
C VAL A 120 10.79 -4.71 4.78
N SER A 121 10.01 -5.68 4.35
CA SER A 121 10.34 -7.07 4.62
C SER A 121 11.78 -7.29 4.17
N THR A 122 12.62 -7.82 5.05
CA THR A 122 14.01 -8.16 4.73
C THR A 122 14.11 -9.19 3.60
N ASN A 123 13.00 -9.82 3.26
CA ASN A 123 12.85 -10.81 2.19
C ASN A 123 12.26 -10.22 0.90
N TYR A 124 12.17 -8.91 0.78
CA TYR A 124 11.63 -8.27 -0.40
C TYR A 124 12.64 -8.39 -1.54
N THR A 125 12.37 -9.31 -2.44
CA THR A 125 12.97 -9.26 -3.77
C THR A 125 12.19 -8.22 -4.56
N LEU A 126 12.88 -7.19 -5.06
CA LEU A 126 12.23 -6.08 -5.76
C LEU A 126 11.75 -6.46 -7.17
N ASP A 127 11.95 -7.70 -7.60
CA ASP A 127 11.61 -8.18 -8.94
C ASP A 127 10.12 -8.07 -9.31
N PRO A 128 9.14 -8.34 -8.43
CA PRO A 128 7.73 -8.16 -8.80
C PRO A 128 7.24 -6.72 -8.64
N VAL A 129 8.01 -5.82 -7.99
CA VAL A 129 7.58 -4.45 -7.74
C VAL A 129 7.50 -3.65 -9.03
N CYS A 130 6.29 -3.27 -9.40
CA CYS A 130 6.02 -2.43 -10.57
C CYS A 130 5.56 -1.02 -10.19
N ILE A 131 5.27 -0.76 -8.91
CA ILE A 131 4.85 0.54 -8.40
C ILE A 131 5.78 0.96 -7.28
N LEU A 132 6.38 2.15 -7.42
CA LEU A 132 7.18 2.78 -6.39
C LEU A 132 6.41 3.97 -5.82
N HIS A 133 5.88 3.81 -4.61
CA HIS A 133 5.16 4.87 -3.91
C HIS A 133 6.09 5.64 -2.99
N LEU A 134 6.31 6.92 -3.32
CA LEU A 134 7.18 7.85 -2.60
C LEU A 134 6.33 8.94 -1.93
N PRO A 135 5.77 8.68 -0.74
CA PRO A 135 4.91 9.64 -0.07
C PRO A 135 5.70 10.82 0.50
N GLY A 136 5.04 11.98 0.55
CA GLY A 136 5.53 13.18 1.21
C GLY A 136 6.38 14.10 0.33
N ALA A 137 6.26 15.40 0.60
CA ALA A 137 6.86 16.49 -0.16
C ALA A 137 8.39 16.40 -0.30
N ALA A 138 9.09 15.79 0.67
CA ALA A 138 10.54 15.64 0.61
C ALA A 138 11.02 14.74 -0.55
N LYS A 139 10.12 14.02 -1.23
CA LYS A 139 10.44 13.20 -2.41
C LYS A 139 10.18 13.91 -3.75
N ASP A 140 9.62 15.09 -3.75
CA ASP A 140 9.33 15.84 -4.99
C ASP A 140 10.55 16.03 -5.87
N ARG A 141 11.71 16.32 -5.25
CA ARG A 141 12.96 16.47 -5.99
C ARG A 141 13.35 15.19 -6.72
N GLN A 142 13.26 14.06 -6.04
CA GLN A 142 13.59 12.75 -6.60
C GLN A 142 12.64 12.37 -7.72
N LEU A 143 11.33 12.56 -7.53
CA LEU A 143 10.31 12.33 -8.56
C LEU A 143 10.57 13.20 -9.79
N LYS A 144 10.86 14.51 -9.62
CA LYS A 144 11.19 15.43 -10.71
C LYS A 144 12.45 14.97 -11.47
N LEU A 145 13.47 14.50 -10.76
CA LEU A 145 14.70 14.00 -11.40
C LEU A 145 14.44 12.74 -12.24
N ILE A 146 13.62 11.82 -11.73
CA ILE A 146 13.24 10.59 -12.45
C ILE A 146 12.39 10.96 -13.67
N TYR A 147 11.36 11.79 -13.49
CA TYR A 147 10.47 12.22 -14.55
C TYR A 147 11.20 12.99 -15.65
N ASN A 148 12.04 13.97 -15.30
CA ASN A 148 12.82 14.73 -16.28
C ASN A 148 13.81 13.84 -17.03
N GLY A 149 14.37 12.84 -16.35
CA GLY A 149 15.23 11.85 -17.00
C GLY A 149 14.47 11.02 -18.03
N TYR A 150 13.23 10.65 -17.75
CA TYR A 150 12.33 9.97 -18.68
C TYR A 150 11.90 10.89 -19.82
N ALA A 151 11.41 12.09 -19.52
CA ALA A 151 10.92 13.03 -20.50
C ALA A 151 11.97 13.39 -21.58
N ARG A 152 13.26 13.43 -21.19
CA ARG A 152 14.37 13.73 -22.12
C ARG A 152 14.79 12.54 -22.99
N ARG A 153 14.61 11.33 -22.55
CA ARG A 153 15.18 10.13 -23.16
C ARG A 153 14.17 9.11 -23.66
N GLY A 154 12.89 9.29 -23.28
CA GLY A 154 11.84 8.30 -23.57
C GLY A 154 11.93 6.98 -22.79
N VAL A 155 12.94 6.85 -21.93
CA VAL A 155 13.15 5.64 -21.12
C VAL A 155 13.38 5.98 -19.67
N PHE A 156 12.87 5.16 -18.77
CA PHE A 156 13.14 5.30 -17.35
C PHE A 156 14.61 5.06 -17.02
N PRO A 157 15.17 5.76 -16.02
CA PRO A 157 16.48 5.41 -15.52
C PRO A 157 16.51 3.96 -15.04
N PRO A 158 17.66 3.27 -15.12
CA PRO A 158 17.80 1.94 -14.56
C PRO A 158 17.41 1.90 -13.08
N LEU A 159 16.80 0.81 -12.61
CA LEU A 159 16.29 0.66 -11.24
C LEU A 159 17.32 1.01 -10.17
N ASN A 160 18.57 0.58 -10.33
CA ASN A 160 19.64 0.92 -9.39
C ASN A 160 19.89 2.43 -9.26
N LYS A 161 19.68 3.19 -10.34
CA LYS A 161 19.76 4.65 -10.31
C LYS A 161 18.54 5.26 -9.62
N ILE A 162 17.35 4.72 -9.87
CA ILE A 162 16.11 5.13 -9.18
C ILE A 162 16.26 4.91 -7.68
N TYR A 163 16.72 3.73 -7.26
CA TYR A 163 16.96 3.43 -5.85
C TYR A 163 17.95 4.39 -5.21
N ARG A 164 19.06 4.68 -5.88
CA ARG A 164 20.04 5.65 -5.39
C ARG A 164 19.46 7.05 -5.24
N LEU A 165 18.69 7.51 -6.21
CA LEU A 165 18.02 8.81 -6.15
C LEU A 165 16.99 8.89 -5.01
N CYS A 166 16.31 7.80 -4.74
CA CYS A 166 15.31 7.72 -3.67
C CYS A 166 15.90 7.39 -2.29
N GLY A 167 17.22 7.13 -2.20
CA GLY A 167 17.85 6.71 -0.97
C GLY A 167 17.44 5.31 -0.53
N LEU A 168 16.98 4.48 -1.47
CA LEU A 168 16.59 3.10 -1.20
C LEU A 168 17.82 2.19 -1.19
N PRO A 169 17.81 1.11 -0.40
CA PRO A 169 18.88 0.12 -0.45
C PRO A 169 18.95 -0.48 -1.86
N ALA A 170 20.13 -0.51 -2.45
CA ALA A 170 20.33 -1.19 -3.72
C ALA A 170 20.04 -2.68 -3.54
N ALA A 171 19.42 -3.31 -4.55
CA ALA A 171 19.15 -4.74 -4.56
C ALA A 171 20.42 -5.58 -4.34
N HIS A 172 21.56 -5.03 -4.73
CA HIS A 172 22.89 -5.55 -4.41
C HIS A 172 23.69 -4.44 -3.73
N PRO A 173 23.95 -4.53 -2.41
CA PRO A 173 24.82 -3.59 -1.74
C PRO A 173 26.19 -3.60 -2.43
N PRO A 174 26.84 -2.44 -2.62
CA PRO A 174 28.19 -2.39 -3.18
C PRO A 174 29.10 -3.38 -2.43
N LEU A 175 29.93 -4.09 -3.15
CA LEU A 175 30.86 -5.12 -2.61
C LEU A 175 31.56 -4.65 -1.31
N LEU A 176 31.99 -3.39 -1.28
CA LEU A 176 32.59 -2.76 -0.12
C LEU A 176 31.69 -2.76 1.13
N ARG A 177 30.39 -2.53 0.96
CA ARG A 177 29.44 -2.54 2.08
C ARG A 177 29.19 -3.97 2.59
N THR A 178 29.16 -4.93 1.70
CA THR A 178 29.02 -6.35 2.05
C THR A 178 30.27 -6.86 2.79
N VAL A 179 31.46 -6.45 2.35
CA VAL A 179 32.73 -6.77 3.01
C VAL A 179 32.79 -6.11 4.39
N TRP A 180 32.40 -4.83 4.49
CA TRP A 180 32.41 -4.10 5.76
C TRP A 180 31.43 -4.68 6.78
N THR A 181 30.22 -5.01 6.34
CA THR A 181 29.19 -5.65 7.21
C THR A 181 29.65 -7.04 7.69
N ARG A 182 30.35 -7.80 6.83
CA ARG A 182 30.91 -9.11 7.23
C ARG A 182 32.10 -8.99 8.16
N LEU A 183 32.89 -7.93 8.06
CA LEU A 183 34.00 -7.64 8.99
C LEU A 183 33.46 -7.24 10.36
N LEU A 184 32.46 -6.34 10.41
CA LEU A 184 31.85 -5.92 11.67
C LEU A 184 31.08 -7.03 12.39
N ALA A 185 30.55 -8.00 11.68
CA ALA A 185 29.87 -9.17 12.27
C ALA A 185 30.83 -10.22 12.85
N LYS A 186 32.16 -10.03 12.68
CA LYS A 186 33.19 -10.91 13.20
C LYS A 186 33.99 -10.29 14.36
N LEU A 187 33.70 -9.03 14.70
CA LEU A 187 34.19 -8.31 15.86
C LEU A 187 33.14 -8.34 16.96
#